data_890ef8c253e4b2f8e623ca44191c3dcd
#
_entry.id   890ef8c253e4b2f8e623ca44191c3dcd
#
_cell.length_a   1.000
_cell.length_b   1.000
_cell.length_c   1.000
_cell.angle_alpha   90.00
_cell.angle_beta   90.00
_cell.angle_gamma   90.00
#
_symmetry.space_group_name_H-M   'P 1'
#
loop_
_entity.id
_entity.type
_entity.pdbx_description
1 polymer ?
#
loop_
_entity_poly.entity_id
_entity_poly.type
_entity_poly.pdbx_seq_one_letter_code
_entity_poly.pdbx_strand_id
1 'polypeptide(L)'
;MKKMMLAWLTVASLLMGCSGSETSVKGTYRNPVIYADVPDMSVTRAGEYYYMISTTMHLMPGGPVMRSKDLVNWETVSYVFDKLTDNSKYDLIGGTVYGRGQWASSIRYHNGKFYVLFSPNDVPYRSYIFTAEDPAGKWELLSRTQHFHDASLFFDDDGRVYVFYGTGELKELKSDLSDVKPDGVSMKIFERDADEQGLLEGSQVVKHNGKYYLLMISMDWSIPGRVRREVCYRADKITGP
;
A
#
# COMPACT_ATOMS: atom_id res chain seq x y z
N MET A 1 -70.24 29.33 -27.51
CA MET A 1 -69.33 28.33 -26.87
C MET A 1 -68.06 28.24 -27.73
N LYS A 2 -66.93 28.85 -27.31
CA LYS A 2 -65.65 28.78 -28.01
C LYS A 2 -64.78 27.78 -27.28
N LYS A 3 -64.31 26.70 -27.96
CA LYS A 3 -63.37 25.75 -27.47
C LYS A 3 -61.96 26.36 -27.56
N MET A 4 -61.28 26.51 -26.43
CA MET A 4 -59.87 26.83 -26.39
C MET A 4 -59.08 25.54 -26.48
N MET A 5 -58.24 25.37 -27.52
CA MET A 5 -57.22 24.32 -27.64
C MET A 5 -55.94 24.75 -26.88
N LEU A 6 -55.62 23.96 -25.91
CA LEU A 6 -54.37 24.14 -25.15
C LEU A 6 -53.24 23.39 -25.90
N ALA A 7 -52.30 24.15 -26.47
CA ALA A 7 -51.12 23.57 -27.12
C ALA A 7 -50.07 23.24 -26.05
N TRP A 8 -49.68 21.95 -25.94
CA TRP A 8 -48.57 21.50 -25.14
C TRP A 8 -47.25 21.72 -25.90
N LEU A 9 -46.43 22.66 -25.44
CA LEU A 9 -45.04 22.78 -25.88
C LEU A 9 -44.20 21.78 -25.09
N THR A 10 -43.79 20.71 -25.75
CA THR A 10 -42.72 19.82 -25.25
C THR A 10 -41.38 20.47 -25.53
N VAL A 11 -40.72 20.96 -24.47
CA VAL A 11 -39.32 21.37 -24.54
C VAL A 11 -38.46 20.11 -24.45
N ALA A 12 -37.95 19.67 -25.58
CA ALA A 12 -36.92 18.63 -25.64
C ALA A 12 -35.58 19.26 -25.29
N SER A 13 -35.13 19.03 -24.05
CA SER A 13 -33.77 19.39 -23.62
C SER A 13 -32.80 18.45 -24.29
N LEU A 14 -32.11 18.89 -25.32
CA LEU A 14 -30.93 18.23 -25.86
C LEU A 14 -29.79 18.36 -24.82
N LEU A 15 -29.59 17.33 -24.04
CA LEU A 15 -28.31 17.13 -23.31
C LEU A 15 -27.26 16.72 -24.36
N MET A 16 -26.55 17.69 -24.92
CA MET A 16 -25.29 17.44 -25.61
C MET A 16 -24.29 17.03 -24.56
N GLY A 17 -24.16 15.71 -24.37
CA GLY A 17 -22.99 15.14 -23.69
C GLY A 17 -21.77 15.42 -24.55
N CYS A 18 -20.90 16.33 -24.10
CA CYS A 18 -19.56 16.43 -24.62
C CYS A 18 -18.79 15.15 -24.26
N SER A 19 -18.92 14.09 -25.07
CA SER A 19 -17.96 13.00 -25.10
C SER A 19 -16.73 13.53 -25.84
N GLY A 20 -15.89 14.23 -25.13
CA GLY A 20 -14.54 14.50 -25.61
C GLY A 20 -13.82 13.15 -25.68
N SER A 21 -13.74 12.54 -26.86
CA SER A 21 -12.77 11.50 -27.10
C SER A 21 -11.38 12.13 -27.02
N GLU A 22 -10.75 12.08 -25.84
CA GLU A 22 -9.33 12.37 -25.74
C GLU A 22 -8.63 11.31 -26.57
N THR A 23 -8.14 11.68 -27.74
CA THR A 23 -7.21 10.86 -28.53
C THR A 23 -5.93 10.75 -27.73
N SER A 24 -5.74 9.66 -26.97
CA SER A 24 -4.48 9.39 -26.31
C SER A 24 -3.41 9.25 -27.38
N VAL A 25 -2.44 10.13 -27.36
CA VAL A 25 -1.21 9.96 -28.16
C VAL A 25 -0.56 8.67 -27.64
N LYS A 26 -0.34 7.70 -28.54
CA LYS A 26 0.19 6.38 -28.20
C LYS A 26 1.48 6.51 -27.39
N GLY A 27 1.49 6.02 -26.15
CA GLY A 27 2.65 6.07 -25.24
C GLY A 27 2.71 7.27 -24.29
N THR A 28 1.64 8.09 -24.19
CA THR A 28 1.54 9.16 -23.18
C THR A 28 0.38 8.92 -22.23
N TYR A 29 0.52 9.43 -21.02
CA TYR A 29 -0.55 9.46 -20.01
C TYR A 29 -0.59 10.86 -19.38
N ARG A 30 -1.67 11.14 -18.65
CA ARG A 30 -1.89 12.41 -17.96
C ARG A 30 -2.00 12.20 -16.46
N ASN A 31 -1.29 13.01 -15.69
CA ASN A 31 -1.42 13.03 -14.24
C ASN A 31 -2.62 13.89 -13.79
N PRO A 32 -3.29 13.52 -12.67
CA PRO A 32 -3.12 12.27 -11.94
C PRO A 32 -3.71 11.08 -12.71
N VAL A 33 -3.06 9.92 -12.64
CA VAL A 33 -3.57 8.66 -13.24
C VAL A 33 -4.73 8.08 -12.43
N ILE A 34 -4.84 8.43 -11.14
CA ILE A 34 -5.96 8.09 -10.26
C ILE A 34 -6.46 9.37 -9.61
N TYR A 35 -7.76 9.68 -9.80
CA TYR A 35 -8.42 10.83 -9.18
C TYR A 35 -9.02 10.46 -7.82
N ALA A 36 -8.19 9.94 -6.92
CA ALA A 36 -8.57 9.56 -5.56
C ALA A 36 -7.39 9.71 -4.61
N ASP A 37 -7.67 9.69 -3.31
CA ASP A 37 -6.65 9.59 -2.27
C ASP A 37 -6.11 8.16 -2.23
N VAL A 38 -4.84 7.97 -2.59
CA VAL A 38 -4.16 6.67 -2.70
C VAL A 38 -2.77 6.80 -2.05
N PRO A 39 -2.70 7.02 -0.73
CA PRO A 39 -1.43 7.24 -0.05
C PRO A 39 -0.68 5.92 0.17
N ASP A 40 0.64 6.03 0.39
CA ASP A 40 1.55 4.97 0.82
C ASP A 40 1.45 3.68 -0.02
N MET A 41 1.43 3.82 -1.32
CA MET A 41 1.20 2.71 -2.23
C MET A 41 2.36 1.70 -2.24
N SER A 42 2.02 0.42 -2.28
CA SER A 42 2.95 -0.67 -2.59
C SER A 42 2.44 -1.43 -3.80
N VAL A 43 3.35 -1.80 -4.71
CA VAL A 43 2.99 -2.46 -5.98
C VAL A 43 3.75 -3.76 -6.13
N THR A 44 3.08 -4.79 -6.64
CA THR A 44 3.69 -6.07 -7.06
C THR A 44 3.18 -6.46 -8.43
N ARG A 45 3.93 -7.29 -9.17
CA ARG A 45 3.49 -7.82 -10.46
C ARG A 45 3.21 -9.31 -10.35
N ALA A 46 2.09 -9.75 -10.93
CA ALA A 46 1.76 -11.16 -11.09
C ALA A 46 1.14 -11.39 -12.47
N GLY A 47 1.81 -12.18 -13.29
CA GLY A 47 1.41 -12.43 -14.68
C GLY A 47 1.37 -11.12 -15.50
N GLU A 48 0.22 -10.85 -16.10
CA GLU A 48 0.00 -9.65 -16.94
C GLU A 48 -0.37 -8.39 -16.14
N TYR A 49 -0.63 -8.51 -14.83
CA TYR A 49 -1.15 -7.43 -14.02
C TYR A 49 -0.14 -6.92 -13.00
N TYR A 50 -0.24 -5.64 -12.74
CA TYR A 50 0.27 -4.98 -11.54
C TYR A 50 -0.85 -4.89 -10.52
N TYR A 51 -0.53 -5.18 -9.27
CA TYR A 51 -1.44 -5.08 -8.14
C TYR A 51 -0.89 -4.08 -7.14
N MET A 52 -1.73 -3.19 -6.68
CA MET A 52 -1.39 -2.11 -5.77
C MET A 52 -2.29 -2.17 -4.54
N ILE A 53 -1.72 -1.92 -3.39
CA ILE A 53 -2.45 -1.65 -2.15
C ILE A 53 -2.18 -0.22 -1.70
N SER A 54 -3.12 0.37 -0.98
CA SER A 54 -3.00 1.72 -0.42
C SER A 54 -3.54 1.77 1.01
N THR A 55 -3.20 2.84 1.71
CA THR A 55 -3.64 3.14 3.07
C THR A 55 -5.10 3.61 3.09
N THR A 56 -5.87 3.15 4.08
CA THR A 56 -7.23 3.64 4.36
C THR A 56 -7.42 4.15 5.78
N MET A 57 -6.39 4.05 6.62
CA MET A 57 -6.41 4.48 8.02
C MET A 57 -7.60 3.89 8.78
N HIS A 58 -8.58 4.72 9.14
CA HIS A 58 -9.76 4.33 9.90
C HIS A 58 -10.95 3.87 9.05
N LEU A 59 -10.86 4.02 7.72
CA LEU A 59 -11.93 3.65 6.81
C LEU A 59 -11.99 2.13 6.63
N MET A 60 -13.20 1.58 6.61
CA MET A 60 -13.48 0.16 6.41
C MET A 60 -14.61 -0.01 5.40
N PRO A 61 -14.50 -1.02 4.51
CA PRO A 61 -13.44 -2.00 4.40
C PRO A 61 -12.09 -1.35 4.09
N GLY A 62 -10.98 -2.00 4.49
CA GLY A 62 -9.65 -1.42 4.40
C GLY A 62 -8.67 -2.22 3.57
N GLY A 63 -7.55 -1.57 3.20
CA GLY A 63 -6.55 -2.13 2.31
C GLY A 63 -7.10 -2.38 0.90
N PRO A 64 -7.51 -1.33 0.14
CA PRO A 64 -8.01 -1.49 -1.22
C PRO A 64 -6.92 -2.09 -2.10
N VAL A 65 -7.27 -3.17 -2.80
CA VAL A 65 -6.42 -3.79 -3.81
C VAL A 65 -6.88 -3.33 -5.18
N MET A 66 -5.98 -2.69 -5.87
CA MET A 66 -6.21 -2.20 -7.24
C MET A 66 -5.37 -3.00 -8.22
N ARG A 67 -5.85 -3.11 -9.46
CA ARG A 67 -5.20 -3.85 -10.53
C ARG A 67 -5.06 -2.99 -11.78
N SER A 68 -3.93 -3.13 -12.49
CA SER A 68 -3.67 -2.48 -13.77
C SER A 68 -2.82 -3.36 -14.68
N LYS A 69 -2.96 -3.20 -16.02
CA LYS A 69 -2.04 -3.80 -17.00
C LYS A 69 -0.92 -2.84 -17.43
N ASP A 70 -1.09 -1.56 -17.21
CA ASP A 70 -0.25 -0.51 -17.80
C ASP A 70 0.27 0.53 -16.80
N LEU A 71 -0.06 0.38 -15.50
CA LEU A 71 0.25 1.33 -14.40
C LEU A 71 -0.47 2.69 -14.54
N VAL A 72 -1.37 2.84 -15.49
CA VAL A 72 -2.12 4.06 -15.78
C VAL A 72 -3.61 3.87 -15.49
N ASN A 73 -4.18 2.79 -16.00
CA ASN A 73 -5.58 2.47 -15.83
C ASN A 73 -5.74 1.47 -14.68
N TRP A 74 -6.27 1.95 -13.56
CA TRP A 74 -6.44 1.18 -12.33
C TRP A 74 -7.90 0.90 -12.03
N GLU A 75 -8.20 -0.31 -11.59
CA GLU A 75 -9.50 -0.70 -11.06
C GLU A 75 -9.36 -1.30 -9.66
N THR A 76 -10.23 -0.93 -8.72
CA THR A 76 -10.32 -1.58 -7.40
C THR A 76 -10.98 -2.94 -7.57
N VAL A 77 -10.31 -4.01 -7.14
CA VAL A 77 -10.79 -5.39 -7.31
C VAL A 77 -11.25 -6.02 -6.00
N SER A 78 -10.71 -5.60 -4.87
CA SER A 78 -11.09 -6.10 -3.54
C SER A 78 -10.61 -5.19 -2.42
N TYR A 79 -10.89 -5.61 -1.18
CA TYR A 79 -10.32 -5.08 0.05
C TYR A 79 -9.74 -6.23 0.86
N VAL A 80 -8.62 -5.98 1.56
CA VAL A 80 -7.92 -7.02 2.34
C VAL A 80 -8.71 -7.47 3.56
N PHE A 81 -9.50 -6.56 4.14
CA PHE A 81 -10.34 -6.87 5.29
C PHE A 81 -11.61 -6.01 5.32
N ASP A 82 -12.69 -6.59 5.81
CA ASP A 82 -13.94 -5.85 6.02
C ASP A 82 -13.84 -4.95 7.25
N LYS A 83 -13.24 -5.49 8.35
CA LYS A 83 -13.13 -4.81 9.62
C LYS A 83 -11.98 -5.37 10.47
N LEU A 84 -11.27 -4.49 11.16
CA LEU A 84 -10.35 -4.87 12.23
C LEU A 84 -11.13 -4.99 13.55
N THR A 85 -10.80 -6.00 14.35
CA THR A 85 -11.58 -6.37 15.56
C THR A 85 -10.79 -6.37 16.85
N ASP A 86 -9.50 -6.05 16.81
CA ASP A 86 -8.59 -6.14 17.96
C ASP A 86 -8.75 -4.99 18.96
N ASN A 87 -9.52 -3.97 18.59
CA ASN A 87 -9.76 -2.80 19.41
C ASN A 87 -11.22 -2.39 19.29
N SER A 88 -11.94 -2.26 20.43
CA SER A 88 -13.33 -1.85 20.45
C SER A 88 -13.61 -0.46 19.84
N LYS A 89 -12.58 0.38 19.74
CA LYS A 89 -12.68 1.70 19.10
C LYS A 89 -12.96 1.62 17.59
N TYR A 90 -12.72 0.47 16.94
CA TYR A 90 -13.16 0.25 15.56
C TYR A 90 -14.70 0.20 15.45
N ASP A 91 -15.39 -0.12 16.56
CA ASP A 91 -16.84 -0.05 16.71
C ASP A 91 -17.32 1.25 17.36
N LEU A 92 -16.43 2.23 17.52
CA LEU A 92 -16.69 3.51 18.22
C LEU A 92 -17.04 3.32 19.72
N ILE A 93 -16.65 2.20 20.32
CA ILE A 93 -16.86 1.91 21.74
C ILE A 93 -15.63 2.37 22.53
N GLY A 94 -15.84 3.31 23.44
CA GLY A 94 -14.76 3.87 24.28
C GLY A 94 -13.79 4.80 23.55
N GLY A 95 -14.15 5.29 22.36
CA GLY A 95 -13.35 6.22 21.57
C GLY A 95 -13.37 5.93 20.08
N THR A 96 -12.37 6.45 19.34
CA THR A 96 -12.23 6.27 17.90
C THR A 96 -10.80 5.88 17.53
N VAL A 97 -10.64 5.29 16.37
CA VAL A 97 -9.33 5.04 15.70
C VAL A 97 -9.08 6.01 14.54
N TYR A 98 -9.69 7.18 14.57
CA TYR A 98 -9.55 8.18 13.51
C TYR A 98 -8.07 8.45 13.20
N GLY A 99 -7.67 8.22 11.94
CA GLY A 99 -6.29 8.35 11.49
C GLY A 99 -5.32 7.26 11.98
N ARG A 100 -5.77 6.21 12.70
CA ARG A 100 -4.90 5.23 13.35
C ARG A 100 -5.15 3.76 12.98
N GLY A 101 -6.00 3.49 12.01
CA GLY A 101 -6.26 2.14 11.54
C GLY A 101 -5.13 1.59 10.65
N GLN A 102 -5.46 1.05 9.50
CA GLN A 102 -4.48 0.51 8.56
C GLN A 102 -3.63 1.64 7.97
N TRP A 103 -2.32 1.58 8.25
CA TRP A 103 -1.30 2.47 7.72
C TRP A 103 -0.59 1.84 6.53
N ALA A 104 0.56 2.39 6.12
CA ALA A 104 1.34 1.92 4.98
C ALA A 104 1.45 0.40 4.94
N SER A 105 1.22 -0.16 3.76
CA SER A 105 1.14 -1.61 3.56
C SER A 105 2.15 -2.07 2.52
N SER A 106 2.52 -3.34 2.60
CA SER A 106 3.34 -4.02 1.61
C SER A 106 2.53 -5.12 0.95
N ILE A 107 2.44 -5.13 -0.38
CA ILE A 107 1.87 -6.24 -1.14
C ILE A 107 2.99 -6.99 -1.88
N ARG A 108 2.97 -8.33 -1.83
CA ARG A 108 3.92 -9.20 -2.54
C ARG A 108 3.20 -10.38 -3.17
N TYR A 109 3.68 -10.78 -4.34
CA TYR A 109 3.30 -12.03 -4.97
C TYR A 109 4.46 -13.00 -4.87
N HIS A 110 4.22 -14.18 -4.31
CA HIS A 110 5.23 -15.22 -4.14
C HIS A 110 4.60 -16.60 -4.19
N ASN A 111 5.18 -17.52 -4.99
CA ASN A 111 4.75 -18.92 -5.11
C ASN A 111 3.23 -19.10 -5.29
N GLY A 112 2.63 -18.35 -6.21
CA GLY A 112 1.22 -18.47 -6.55
C GLY A 112 0.25 -17.76 -5.60
N LYS A 113 0.75 -17.08 -4.56
CA LYS A 113 -0.09 -16.38 -3.57
C LYS A 113 0.31 -14.91 -3.44
N PHE A 114 -0.66 -14.11 -3.05
CA PHE A 114 -0.46 -12.72 -2.64
C PHE A 114 -0.37 -12.65 -1.12
N TYR A 115 0.47 -11.76 -0.65
CA TYR A 115 0.67 -11.47 0.77
C TYR A 115 0.59 -9.97 0.98
N VAL A 116 -0.13 -9.56 2.02
CA VAL A 116 -0.21 -8.16 2.46
C VAL A 116 0.22 -8.08 3.90
N LEU A 117 1.19 -7.22 4.18
CA LEU A 117 1.62 -6.85 5.53
C LEU A 117 1.25 -5.40 5.77
N PHE A 118 0.61 -5.11 6.91
CA PHE A 118 0.39 -3.74 7.38
C PHE A 118 0.33 -3.68 8.92
N SER A 119 0.42 -2.47 9.45
CA SER A 119 0.38 -2.21 10.89
C SER A 119 -0.59 -1.08 11.20
N PRO A 120 -1.67 -1.32 11.97
CA PRO A 120 -2.44 -0.24 12.56
C PRO A 120 -1.60 0.55 13.56
N ASN A 121 -1.79 1.86 13.58
CA ASN A 121 -1.09 2.75 14.49
C ASN A 121 -1.91 3.05 15.77
N ASP A 122 -2.53 2.03 16.34
CA ASP A 122 -3.21 2.05 17.63
C ASP A 122 -3.01 0.71 18.34
N VAL A 123 -3.36 0.68 19.64
CA VAL A 123 -3.32 -0.57 20.41
C VAL A 123 -4.17 -1.66 19.74
N PRO A 124 -3.72 -2.93 19.77
CA PRO A 124 -2.60 -3.48 20.54
C PRO A 124 -1.21 -3.37 19.88
N TYR A 125 -1.01 -2.54 18.87
CA TYR A 125 0.25 -2.37 18.10
C TYR A 125 0.78 -3.72 17.59
N ARG A 126 0.05 -4.29 16.63
CA ARG A 126 0.38 -5.53 15.96
C ARG A 126 0.48 -5.30 14.46
N SER A 127 1.33 -6.06 13.79
CA SER A 127 1.30 -6.18 12.33
C SER A 127 0.44 -7.37 11.93
N TYR A 128 -0.27 -7.23 10.83
CA TYR A 128 -1.15 -8.24 10.26
C TYR A 128 -0.58 -8.70 8.95
N ILE A 129 -0.55 -10.01 8.73
CA ILE A 129 -0.23 -10.61 7.44
C ILE A 129 -1.47 -11.31 6.93
N PHE A 130 -1.95 -10.88 5.77
CA PHE A 130 -3.05 -11.51 5.05
C PHE A 130 -2.52 -12.20 3.80
N THR A 131 -3.22 -13.23 3.33
CA THR A 131 -2.90 -13.95 2.09
C THR A 131 -4.14 -14.21 1.25
N ALA A 132 -3.95 -14.29 -0.07
CA ALA A 132 -4.97 -14.68 -1.04
C ALA A 132 -4.32 -15.39 -2.23
N GLU A 133 -4.99 -16.38 -2.82
CA GLU A 133 -4.60 -16.97 -4.11
C GLU A 133 -5.09 -16.08 -5.25
N ASP A 134 -6.33 -15.58 -5.14
CA ASP A 134 -6.90 -14.59 -6.05
C ASP A 134 -7.00 -13.23 -5.32
N PRO A 135 -6.27 -12.21 -5.75
CA PRO A 135 -6.30 -10.90 -5.10
C PRO A 135 -7.62 -10.14 -5.29
N ALA A 136 -8.48 -10.59 -6.22
CA ALA A 136 -9.84 -10.08 -6.37
C ALA A 136 -10.86 -10.84 -5.49
N GLY A 137 -10.44 -11.94 -4.87
CA GLY A 137 -11.25 -12.79 -4.02
C GLY A 137 -11.16 -12.44 -2.54
N LYS A 138 -11.35 -13.47 -1.72
CA LYS A 138 -11.29 -13.36 -0.26
C LYS A 138 -9.85 -13.41 0.22
N TRP A 139 -9.50 -12.47 1.07
CA TRP A 139 -8.24 -12.46 1.82
C TRP A 139 -8.42 -13.14 3.17
N GLU A 140 -7.43 -13.92 3.59
CA GLU A 140 -7.42 -14.62 4.86
C GLU A 140 -6.31 -14.09 5.75
N LEU A 141 -6.65 -13.84 7.02
CA LEU A 141 -5.66 -13.45 8.01
C LEU A 141 -4.76 -14.66 8.33
N LEU A 142 -3.50 -14.56 7.95
CA LEU A 142 -2.50 -15.59 8.18
C LEU A 142 -1.90 -15.48 9.58
N SER A 143 -1.49 -14.27 9.99
CA SER A 143 -0.86 -14.07 11.30
C SER A 143 -0.98 -12.64 11.81
N ARG A 144 -0.74 -12.51 13.12
CA ARG A 144 -0.51 -11.25 13.83
C ARG A 144 0.83 -11.32 14.52
N THR A 145 1.74 -10.43 14.16
CA THR A 145 3.12 -10.42 14.69
C THR A 145 3.37 -9.19 15.56
N GLN A 146 4.62 -8.97 15.96
CA GLN A 146 5.02 -7.69 16.54
C GLN A 146 4.76 -6.55 15.56
N HIS A 147 4.69 -5.32 16.07
CA HIS A 147 4.47 -4.13 15.25
C HIS A 147 5.72 -3.83 14.38
N PHE A 148 5.50 -3.62 13.09
CA PHE A 148 6.50 -3.18 12.13
C PHE A 148 6.01 -1.89 11.47
N HIS A 149 6.61 -0.76 11.82
CA HIS A 149 6.22 0.53 11.26
C HIS A 149 6.69 0.64 9.81
N ASP A 150 5.78 1.02 8.91
CA ASP A 150 6.04 1.28 7.49
C ASP A 150 6.88 0.19 6.81
N ALA A 151 6.38 -1.03 6.90
CA ALA A 151 7.15 -2.22 6.61
C ALA A 151 7.04 -2.72 5.17
N SER A 152 8.13 -3.28 4.68
CA SER A 152 8.19 -4.05 3.43
C SER A 152 8.43 -5.52 3.73
N LEU A 153 7.48 -6.38 3.34
CA LEU A 153 7.65 -7.83 3.32
C LEU A 153 8.54 -8.21 2.12
N PHE A 154 9.50 -9.11 2.32
CA PHE A 154 10.41 -9.53 1.27
C PHE A 154 10.68 -11.03 1.32
N PHE A 155 10.46 -11.72 0.20
CA PHE A 155 10.82 -13.13 -0.02
C PHE A 155 12.11 -13.18 -0.81
N ASP A 156 13.17 -13.75 -0.23
CA ASP A 156 14.44 -13.87 -0.91
C ASP A 156 14.54 -15.17 -1.71
N ASP A 157 15.48 -15.23 -2.66
CA ASP A 157 15.68 -16.37 -3.57
C ASP A 157 16.13 -17.65 -2.82
N ASP A 158 16.67 -17.50 -1.61
CA ASP A 158 17.09 -18.62 -0.76
C ASP A 158 15.94 -19.21 0.09
N GLY A 159 14.70 -18.73 -0.11
CA GLY A 159 13.50 -19.18 0.60
C GLY A 159 13.31 -18.56 1.97
N ARG A 160 14.18 -17.67 2.41
CA ARG A 160 14.00 -16.90 3.65
C ARG A 160 13.06 -15.72 3.42
N VAL A 161 12.39 -15.32 4.49
CA VAL A 161 11.44 -14.20 4.47
C VAL A 161 11.86 -13.14 5.47
N TYR A 162 11.79 -11.90 5.04
CA TYR A 162 12.25 -10.76 5.82
C TYR A 162 11.23 -9.65 5.88
N VAL A 163 11.33 -8.82 6.91
CA VAL A 163 10.63 -7.54 7.04
C VAL A 163 11.67 -6.44 7.23
N PHE A 164 11.66 -5.47 6.32
CA PHE A 164 12.36 -4.20 6.47
C PHE A 164 11.36 -3.18 7.00
N TYR A 165 11.72 -2.43 8.04
CA TYR A 165 10.77 -1.53 8.69
C TYR A 165 11.49 -0.38 9.43
N GLY A 166 10.69 0.56 9.94
CA GLY A 166 11.17 1.65 10.77
C GLY A 166 12.23 2.49 10.05
N THR A 167 13.40 2.62 10.64
CA THR A 167 14.50 3.50 10.18
C THR A 167 15.71 2.73 9.65
N GLY A 168 15.47 1.53 9.09
CA GLY A 168 16.50 0.65 8.56
C GLY A 168 16.66 -0.64 9.38
N GLU A 169 15.62 -1.05 10.09
CA GLU A 169 15.58 -2.31 10.81
C GLU A 169 15.21 -3.47 9.88
N LEU A 170 15.82 -4.62 10.14
CA LEU A 170 15.61 -5.87 9.42
C LEU A 170 15.31 -7.00 10.40
N LYS A 171 14.25 -7.77 10.13
CA LYS A 171 13.97 -9.03 10.83
C LYS A 171 13.65 -10.16 9.87
N GLU A 172 14.14 -11.35 10.20
CA GLU A 172 13.75 -12.59 9.54
C GLU A 172 12.48 -13.14 10.18
N LEU A 173 11.53 -13.51 9.34
CA LEU A 173 10.30 -14.22 9.74
C LEU A 173 10.50 -15.72 9.62
N LYS A 174 9.66 -16.50 10.31
CA LYS A 174 9.48 -17.91 10.00
C LYS A 174 8.97 -18.07 8.57
N SER A 175 9.32 -19.16 7.90
CA SER A 175 8.92 -19.42 6.52
C SER A 175 7.41 -19.53 6.31
N ASP A 176 6.68 -19.90 7.35
CA ASP A 176 5.22 -19.96 7.37
C ASP A 176 4.56 -18.60 7.69
N LEU A 177 5.36 -17.55 7.92
CA LEU A 177 4.94 -16.19 8.27
C LEU A 177 4.15 -16.09 9.59
N SER A 178 4.19 -17.12 10.43
CA SER A 178 3.44 -17.14 11.70
C SER A 178 3.97 -16.14 12.72
N ASP A 179 5.28 -15.84 12.71
CA ASP A 179 5.93 -14.92 13.62
C ASP A 179 7.37 -14.61 13.18
N VAL A 180 8.05 -13.74 13.93
CA VAL A 180 9.51 -13.55 13.83
C VAL A 180 10.22 -14.88 14.14
N LYS A 181 11.28 -15.17 13.40
CA LYS A 181 12.14 -16.34 13.63
C LYS A 181 13.04 -16.08 14.85
N PRO A 182 12.98 -16.88 15.93
CA PRO A 182 13.71 -16.57 17.18
C PRO A 182 15.21 -16.39 17.02
N ASP A 183 15.85 -17.27 16.23
CA ASP A 183 17.29 -17.24 15.97
C ASP A 183 17.61 -16.67 14.56
N GLY A 184 16.66 -15.95 13.98
CA GLY A 184 16.81 -15.34 12.67
C GLY A 184 17.54 -14.01 12.71
N VAL A 185 17.76 -13.44 11.52
CA VAL A 185 18.36 -12.11 11.41
C VAL A 185 17.49 -11.09 12.13
N SER A 186 18.09 -10.29 13.00
CA SER A 186 17.44 -9.18 13.69
C SER A 186 18.49 -8.10 13.91
N MET A 187 18.47 -7.04 13.12
CA MET A 187 19.49 -5.99 13.16
C MET A 187 19.00 -4.69 12.54
N LYS A 188 19.74 -3.63 12.80
CA LYS A 188 19.70 -2.41 12.02
C LYS A 188 20.77 -2.50 10.93
N ILE A 189 20.42 -2.28 9.67
CA ILE A 189 21.32 -2.55 8.53
C ILE A 189 22.18 -1.35 8.15
N PHE A 190 21.83 -0.14 8.61
CA PHE A 190 22.63 1.08 8.46
C PHE A 190 22.24 2.11 9.52
N GLU A 191 23.09 3.09 9.76
CA GLU A 191 22.76 4.28 10.53
C GLU A 191 22.33 5.42 9.61
N ARG A 192 21.44 6.30 10.09
CA ARG A 192 20.99 7.45 9.34
C ARG A 192 22.14 8.41 9.07
N ASP A 193 22.17 8.98 7.90
CA ASP A 193 23.02 10.12 7.59
C ASP A 193 22.56 11.40 8.32
N ALA A 194 23.43 12.39 8.37
CA ALA A 194 23.16 13.61 9.11
C ALA A 194 21.92 14.36 8.61
N ASP A 195 21.64 14.27 7.31
CA ASP A 195 20.50 14.91 6.64
C ASP A 195 19.22 14.06 6.63
N GLU A 196 19.23 12.89 7.32
CA GLU A 196 18.08 12.00 7.49
C GLU A 196 17.53 11.99 8.93
N GLN A 197 18.01 12.88 9.78
CA GLN A 197 17.65 12.88 11.21
C GLN A 197 16.20 13.27 11.51
N GLY A 198 15.52 13.89 10.56
CA GLY A 198 14.14 14.29 10.73
C GLY A 198 13.15 13.15 10.58
N LEU A 199 13.17 12.51 9.42
CA LEU A 199 12.28 11.41 9.05
C LEU A 199 13.07 10.42 8.18
N LEU A 200 12.89 9.13 8.44
CA LEU A 200 13.33 8.04 7.56
C LEU A 200 12.37 6.87 7.77
N GLU A 201 11.53 6.59 6.78
CA GLU A 201 10.48 5.56 6.87
C GLU A 201 10.03 5.11 5.47
N GLY A 202 8.96 4.32 5.37
CA GLY A 202 8.37 3.93 4.08
C GLY A 202 9.19 2.90 3.33
N SER A 203 9.73 1.90 4.03
CA SER A 203 10.58 0.86 3.44
C SER A 203 9.93 0.15 2.27
N GLN A 204 10.59 0.13 1.10
CA GLN A 204 10.24 -0.72 -0.05
C GLN A 204 11.50 -1.42 -0.54
N VAL A 205 11.50 -2.75 -0.52
CA VAL A 205 12.67 -3.56 -0.90
C VAL A 205 12.41 -4.31 -2.19
N VAL A 206 13.39 -4.24 -3.09
CA VAL A 206 13.42 -5.04 -4.31
C VAL A 206 14.81 -5.64 -4.50
N LYS A 207 14.88 -6.82 -5.14
CA LYS A 207 16.12 -7.44 -5.60
C LYS A 207 16.20 -7.36 -7.11
N HIS A 208 17.30 -6.83 -7.62
CA HIS A 208 17.51 -6.71 -9.06
C HIS A 208 18.98 -6.98 -9.39
N ASN A 209 19.23 -7.85 -10.37
CA ASN A 209 20.58 -8.24 -10.79
C ASN A 209 21.49 -8.65 -9.61
N GLY A 210 20.95 -9.45 -8.67
CA GLY A 210 21.68 -9.96 -7.51
C GLY A 210 21.96 -8.93 -6.41
N LYS A 211 21.48 -7.69 -6.55
CA LYS A 211 21.63 -6.63 -5.55
C LYS A 211 20.30 -6.28 -4.90
N TYR A 212 20.35 -5.88 -3.65
CA TYR A 212 19.20 -5.40 -2.88
C TYR A 212 19.14 -3.89 -2.95
N TYR A 213 17.94 -3.37 -3.16
CA TYR A 213 17.64 -1.94 -3.17
C TYR A 213 16.55 -1.68 -2.15
N LEU A 214 16.83 -0.79 -1.21
CA LEU A 214 15.89 -0.32 -0.21
C LEU A 214 15.57 1.15 -0.51
N LEU A 215 14.33 1.41 -0.89
CA LEU A 215 13.82 2.74 -1.08
C LEU A 215 13.12 3.20 0.20
N MET A 216 13.34 4.44 0.60
CA MET A 216 12.74 5.04 1.78
C MET A 216 12.47 6.52 1.56
N ILE A 217 11.51 7.07 2.30
CA ILE A 217 11.27 8.52 2.36
C ILE A 217 12.14 9.11 3.45
N SER A 218 12.90 10.14 3.09
CA SER A 218 13.73 10.91 4.02
C SER A 218 13.28 12.38 4.08
N MET A 219 13.42 12.99 5.24
CA MET A 219 13.19 14.41 5.43
C MET A 219 14.15 14.98 6.47
N ASP A 220 14.85 16.03 6.09
CA ASP A 220 15.71 16.79 6.99
C ASP A 220 14.89 17.92 7.64
N TRP A 221 14.73 17.88 8.95
CA TRP A 221 13.99 18.90 9.70
C TRP A 221 14.81 20.17 9.96
N SER A 222 16.11 20.14 9.73
CA SER A 222 16.98 21.32 9.85
C SER A 222 16.79 22.28 8.68
N ILE A 223 16.30 21.79 7.54
CA ILE A 223 16.06 22.61 6.34
C ILE A 223 14.71 23.31 6.44
N PRO A 224 14.64 24.63 6.25
CA PRO A 224 13.38 25.34 6.14
C PRO A 224 12.50 24.76 5.03
N GLY A 225 11.21 24.50 5.33
CA GLY A 225 10.26 23.89 4.39
C GLY A 225 10.18 22.37 4.47
N ARG A 226 11.06 21.70 5.20
CA ARG A 226 11.01 20.24 5.46
C ARG A 226 10.78 19.43 4.18
N VAL A 227 11.67 19.58 3.21
CA VAL A 227 11.55 18.92 1.91
C VAL A 227 11.67 17.40 2.08
N ARG A 228 10.65 16.69 1.63
CA ARG A 228 10.70 15.22 1.52
C ARG A 228 11.45 14.83 0.27
N ARG A 229 12.21 13.76 0.37
CA ARG A 229 12.93 13.16 -0.75
C ARG A 229 12.90 11.64 -0.61
N GLU A 230 12.95 10.97 -1.72
CA GLU A 230 13.18 9.52 -1.74
C GLU A 230 14.68 9.25 -1.77
N VAL A 231 15.11 8.30 -0.96
CA VAL A 231 16.49 7.81 -0.90
C VAL A 231 16.52 6.32 -1.26
N CYS A 232 17.59 5.89 -1.91
CA CYS A 232 17.76 4.51 -2.33
C CYS A 232 19.10 3.99 -1.84
N TYR A 233 19.07 3.03 -0.91
CA TYR A 233 20.22 2.30 -0.45
C TYR A 233 20.41 1.05 -1.29
N ARG A 234 21.65 0.68 -1.60
CA ARG A 234 21.98 -0.52 -2.37
C ARG A 234 23.03 -1.34 -1.67
N ALA A 235 22.85 -2.67 -1.63
CA ALA A 235 23.78 -3.60 -1.03
C ALA A 235 23.93 -4.89 -1.86
N ASP A 236 25.05 -5.60 -1.68
CA ASP A 236 25.28 -6.92 -2.26
C ASP A 236 24.70 -8.04 -1.39
N LYS A 237 24.45 -7.78 -0.11
CA LYS A 237 23.85 -8.69 0.85
C LYS A 237 22.60 -8.08 1.46
N ILE A 238 21.65 -8.93 1.84
CA ILE A 238 20.41 -8.46 2.49
C ILE A 238 20.68 -7.73 3.82
N THR A 239 21.78 -8.05 4.48
CA THR A 239 22.19 -7.46 5.77
C THR A 239 22.99 -6.16 5.63
N GLY A 240 23.08 -5.64 4.43
CA GLY A 240 23.83 -4.41 4.19
C GLY A 240 25.18 -4.62 3.55
N PRO A 241 25.97 -3.49 3.42
CA PRO A 241 27.04 -3.30 2.46
C PRO A 241 28.13 -4.32 2.47
#